data_b0cf559c264b4496d2da20cff2bb8029
#
_entry.id   b0cf559c264b4496d2da20cff2bb8029
#
_cell.length_a   1.000
_cell.length_b   1.000
_cell.length_c   1.000
_cell.angle_alpha   90.00
_cell.angle_beta   90.00
_cell.angle_gamma   90.00
#
_symmetry.space_group_name_H-M   'P 1'
#
loop_
_entity.id
_entity.type
_entity.pdbx_description
1 polymer ?
#
loop_
_entity_poly.entity_id
_entity_poly.type
_entity_poly.pdbx_seq_one_letter_code
_entity_poly.pdbx_strand_id
1 'polypeptide(L)'
;MGTHLTTQKRGRGSPRYRTPGHRYYGNISYEQKLNGMGQVTDIIHDAGRRALVAELILDDGKSFATMIAPEGMKIGDKIHLRTINSYVKPELFEYDNAIVTTGSILPLSMVPDGTTVFNLELRPLDGGKLGRTSGAGILVVGRDENTGDINVKLSSKTIKVIDPRCRATIGICAGGGRTEKPFKKAGFKFYAMHARGQLWPKVRGSAMSAYDHPHGGKSMGKPTTISRNAPAGQKVGLIAASRTGRKRGKRIKSDVAK
;
A
#
# COMPACT_ATOMS: atom_id res chain seq x y z
N MET A 1 36.27 16.98 -2.38
CA MET A 1 34.82 17.02 -2.18
C MET A 1 34.16 16.02 -3.14
N GLY A 2 33.27 15.15 -2.67
CA GLY A 2 32.61 14.15 -3.52
C GLY A 2 31.39 14.70 -4.26
N THR A 3 30.86 13.92 -5.21
CA THR A 3 29.61 14.24 -5.90
C THR A 3 28.40 14.02 -4.98
N HIS A 4 27.31 14.72 -5.25
CA HIS A 4 26.06 14.47 -4.54
C HIS A 4 25.54 13.06 -4.80
N LEU A 5 25.18 12.36 -3.72
CA LEU A 5 24.59 11.04 -3.79
C LEU A 5 23.22 11.05 -4.51
N THR A 6 22.85 9.91 -5.08
CA THR A 6 21.54 9.76 -5.74
C THR A 6 20.37 10.12 -4.81
N THR A 7 20.48 9.82 -3.52
CA THR A 7 19.47 10.18 -2.51
C THR A 7 19.34 11.70 -2.36
N GLN A 8 20.44 12.42 -2.35
CA GLN A 8 20.46 13.89 -2.30
C GLN A 8 19.89 14.51 -3.58
N LYS A 9 20.26 13.95 -4.76
CA LYS A 9 19.71 14.38 -6.06
C LYS A 9 18.19 14.17 -6.13
N ARG A 10 17.67 13.08 -5.57
CA ARG A 10 16.22 12.85 -5.46
C ARG A 10 15.55 13.89 -4.57
N GLY A 11 16.14 14.22 -3.43
CA GLY A 11 15.60 15.23 -2.52
C GLY A 11 15.47 16.62 -3.16
N ARG A 12 16.36 16.97 -4.08
CA ARG A 12 16.28 18.21 -4.86
C ARG A 12 15.13 18.25 -5.86
N GLY A 13 14.57 17.08 -6.23
CA GLY A 13 13.36 16.99 -7.05
C GLY A 13 13.52 17.43 -8.50
N SER A 14 14.69 17.19 -9.13
CA SER A 14 14.84 17.44 -10.58
C SER A 14 13.87 16.56 -11.40
N PRO A 15 13.53 16.93 -12.66
CA PRO A 15 12.53 16.24 -13.48
C PRO A 15 12.75 14.73 -13.59
N ARG A 16 14.01 14.27 -13.63
CA ARG A 16 14.37 12.84 -13.69
C ARG A 16 13.88 12.04 -12.46
N TYR A 17 13.72 12.70 -11.33
CA TYR A 17 13.34 12.06 -10.06
C TYR A 17 11.89 12.33 -9.67
N ARG A 18 11.16 13.10 -10.45
CA ARG A 18 9.73 13.34 -10.27
C ARG A 18 8.93 12.24 -10.95
N THR A 19 7.80 11.90 -10.33
CA THR A 19 6.81 11.02 -10.94
C THR A 19 6.07 11.78 -12.05
N PRO A 20 5.82 11.14 -13.20
CA PRO A 20 5.04 11.76 -14.28
C PRO A 20 3.53 11.77 -13.94
N GLY A 21 3.16 12.59 -12.95
CA GLY A 21 1.81 12.62 -12.39
C GLY A 21 0.70 12.92 -13.41
N HIS A 22 1.04 13.65 -14.49
CA HIS A 22 0.12 13.92 -15.59
C HIS A 22 -0.39 12.68 -16.36
N ARG A 23 0.28 11.53 -16.17
CA ARG A 23 -0.10 10.24 -16.78
C ARG A 23 -0.90 9.35 -15.83
N TYR A 24 -1.17 9.81 -14.62
CA TYR A 24 -1.85 9.04 -13.60
C TYR A 24 -3.32 9.43 -13.55
N TYR A 25 -4.15 8.44 -13.28
CA TYR A 25 -5.59 8.64 -13.13
C TYR A 25 -5.95 9.65 -12.04
N GLY A 26 -5.11 9.81 -11.05
CA GLY A 26 -5.32 10.74 -9.95
C GLY A 26 -5.22 10.07 -8.58
N ASN A 27 -5.70 10.78 -7.58
CA ASN A 27 -5.75 10.26 -6.22
C ASN A 27 -7.05 9.50 -6.02
N ILE A 28 -6.95 8.22 -5.70
CA ILE A 28 -8.10 7.37 -5.37
C ILE A 28 -8.26 7.35 -3.87
N SER A 29 -9.39 7.81 -3.40
CA SER A 29 -9.76 7.80 -1.99
C SER A 29 -11.26 7.59 -1.87
N TYR A 30 -11.71 7.03 -0.77
CA TYR A 30 -13.13 7.00 -0.48
C TYR A 30 -13.64 8.43 -0.27
N GLU A 31 -14.72 8.77 -0.92
CA GLU A 31 -15.40 10.03 -0.66
C GLU A 31 -16.02 10.01 0.74
N GLN A 32 -16.20 11.20 1.32
CA GLN A 32 -16.69 11.31 2.70
C GLN A 32 -18.11 10.79 2.87
N LYS A 33 -18.95 10.97 1.85
CA LYS A 33 -20.38 10.59 1.86
C LYS A 33 -20.67 9.54 0.79
N LEU A 34 -20.17 8.32 0.99
CA LEU A 34 -20.50 7.19 0.13
C LEU A 34 -21.54 6.33 0.83
N ASN A 35 -22.81 6.45 0.45
CA ASN A 35 -23.90 5.60 0.93
C ASN A 35 -24.79 5.19 -0.26
N GLY A 36 -25.23 3.95 -0.27
CA GLY A 36 -26.09 3.40 -1.31
C GLY A 36 -25.43 2.25 -2.07
N MET A 37 -25.82 2.08 -3.31
CA MET A 37 -25.19 1.11 -4.20
C MET A 37 -24.42 1.83 -5.31
N GLY A 38 -23.36 1.22 -5.76
CA GLY A 38 -22.60 1.68 -6.92
C GLY A 38 -22.51 0.56 -7.96
N GLN A 39 -22.65 0.89 -9.23
CA GLN A 39 -22.44 -0.03 -10.34
C GLN A 39 -21.10 0.24 -11.01
N VAL A 40 -20.32 -0.81 -11.25
CA VAL A 40 -19.02 -0.74 -11.94
C VAL A 40 -19.25 -0.43 -13.42
N THR A 41 -18.73 0.68 -13.89
CA THR A 41 -18.82 1.09 -15.30
C THR A 41 -17.59 0.73 -16.10
N ASP A 42 -16.41 0.88 -15.53
CA ASP A 42 -15.15 0.55 -16.20
C ASP A 42 -14.07 0.12 -15.22
N ILE A 43 -13.07 -0.62 -15.73
CA ILE A 43 -11.88 -1.06 -14.98
C ILE A 43 -10.64 -0.64 -15.75
N ILE A 44 -9.92 0.33 -15.18
CA ILE A 44 -8.81 1.04 -15.83
C ILE A 44 -7.46 0.63 -15.28
N HIS A 45 -6.46 0.53 -16.17
CA HIS A 45 -5.07 0.37 -15.79
C HIS A 45 -4.39 1.72 -15.60
N ASP A 46 -4.01 2.06 -14.39
CA ASP A 46 -3.29 3.29 -14.07
C ASP A 46 -1.77 3.07 -14.12
N ALA A 47 -1.06 3.89 -14.89
CA ALA A 47 0.40 3.85 -14.98
C ALA A 47 1.11 4.15 -13.65
N GLY A 48 0.48 4.91 -12.76
CA GLY A 48 1.01 5.32 -11.45
C GLY A 48 0.97 4.23 -10.39
N ARG A 49 0.09 3.27 -10.53
CA ARG A 49 -0.11 2.22 -9.54
C ARG A 49 -0.08 0.83 -10.18
N ARG A 50 -0.01 -0.17 -9.33
CA ARG A 50 0.04 -1.58 -9.76
C ARG A 50 -1.32 -2.26 -9.65
N ALA A 51 -2.20 -1.69 -8.84
CA ALA A 51 -3.58 -2.09 -8.70
C ALA A 51 -4.42 -1.48 -9.83
N LEU A 52 -5.46 -2.17 -10.25
CA LEU A 52 -6.45 -1.65 -11.17
C LEU A 52 -7.38 -0.67 -10.45
N VAL A 53 -7.96 0.23 -11.21
CA VAL A 53 -8.92 1.22 -10.74
C VAL A 53 -10.27 0.88 -11.33
N ALA A 54 -11.31 0.88 -10.54
CA ALA A 54 -12.69 0.75 -10.99
C ALA A 54 -13.40 2.11 -10.88
N GLU A 55 -14.14 2.45 -11.91
CA GLU A 55 -15.09 3.56 -11.93
C GLU A 55 -16.47 3.05 -11.59
N LEU A 56 -17.18 3.81 -10.77
CA LEU A 56 -18.52 3.50 -10.30
C LEU A 56 -19.47 4.64 -10.63
N ILE A 57 -20.67 4.28 -11.05
CA ILE A 57 -21.82 5.18 -11.04
C ILE A 57 -22.65 4.86 -9.79
N LEU A 58 -23.01 5.87 -9.02
CA LEU A 58 -23.87 5.73 -7.84
C LEU A 58 -25.33 5.65 -8.24
N ASP A 59 -26.19 5.23 -7.31
CA ASP A 59 -27.63 5.06 -7.54
C ASP A 59 -28.36 6.33 -8.03
N ASP A 60 -27.78 7.50 -7.78
CA ASP A 60 -28.31 8.78 -8.28
C ASP A 60 -28.13 8.96 -9.81
N GLY A 61 -27.38 8.06 -10.46
CA GLY A 61 -27.09 8.08 -11.89
C GLY A 61 -26.26 9.27 -12.38
N LYS A 62 -25.84 10.16 -11.48
CA LYS A 62 -25.09 11.40 -11.79
C LYS A 62 -23.73 11.47 -11.13
N SER A 63 -23.59 10.87 -9.95
CA SER A 63 -22.35 10.91 -9.18
C SER A 63 -21.45 9.74 -9.56
N PHE A 64 -20.17 10.04 -9.74
CA PHE A 64 -19.14 9.08 -10.05
C PHE A 64 -18.20 8.92 -8.85
N ALA A 65 -17.86 7.70 -8.54
CA ALA A 65 -16.84 7.39 -7.55
C ALA A 65 -15.75 6.51 -8.15
N THR A 66 -14.57 6.55 -7.55
CA THR A 66 -13.45 5.74 -7.99
C THR A 66 -12.89 4.94 -6.84
N MET A 67 -12.59 3.68 -7.10
CA MET A 67 -12.02 2.79 -6.11
C MET A 67 -10.89 1.93 -6.67
N ILE A 68 -10.10 1.33 -5.79
CA ILE A 68 -9.18 0.28 -6.19
C ILE A 68 -9.99 -1.00 -6.40
N ALA A 69 -9.86 -1.61 -7.56
CA ALA A 69 -10.62 -2.81 -7.91
C ALA A 69 -10.22 -4.03 -7.06
N PRO A 70 -11.16 -4.80 -6.52
CA PRO A 70 -10.91 -6.12 -5.96
C PRO A 70 -10.65 -7.16 -7.04
N GLU A 71 -10.08 -8.28 -6.65
CA GLU A 71 -9.91 -9.44 -7.51
C GLU A 71 -11.28 -10.06 -7.83
N GLY A 72 -11.50 -10.40 -9.10
CA GLY A 72 -12.74 -11.01 -9.59
C GLY A 72 -13.85 -10.03 -9.95
N MET A 73 -13.66 -8.71 -9.78
CA MET A 73 -14.65 -7.69 -10.16
C MET A 73 -14.86 -7.63 -11.67
N LYS A 74 -16.11 -7.44 -12.09
CA LYS A 74 -16.53 -7.31 -13.48
C LYS A 74 -17.26 -5.99 -13.70
N ILE A 75 -17.28 -5.52 -14.95
CA ILE A 75 -18.12 -4.40 -15.37
C ILE A 75 -19.58 -4.82 -15.22
N GLY A 76 -20.38 -3.93 -14.64
CA GLY A 76 -21.79 -4.18 -14.34
C GLY A 76 -22.05 -4.70 -12.91
N ASP A 77 -21.05 -5.13 -12.17
CA ASP A 77 -21.21 -5.56 -10.79
C ASP A 77 -21.77 -4.43 -9.93
N LYS A 78 -22.69 -4.78 -9.04
CA LYS A 78 -23.26 -3.87 -8.04
C LYS A 78 -22.58 -4.09 -6.70
N ILE A 79 -22.16 -3.02 -6.07
CA ILE A 79 -21.45 -3.02 -4.80
C ILE A 79 -22.12 -2.12 -3.78
N HIS A 80 -22.07 -2.53 -2.52
CA HIS A 80 -22.60 -1.76 -1.41
C HIS A 80 -21.56 -0.77 -0.90
N LEU A 81 -22.00 0.46 -0.67
CA LEU A 81 -21.20 1.57 -0.19
C LEU A 81 -21.82 2.08 1.11
N ARG A 82 -21.11 1.99 2.21
CA ARG A 82 -21.60 2.52 3.50
C ARG A 82 -20.52 3.34 4.21
N THR A 83 -20.96 4.47 4.71
CA THR A 83 -20.18 5.35 5.59
C THR A 83 -20.94 5.56 6.88
N ILE A 84 -20.32 5.37 8.01
CA ILE A 84 -20.91 5.72 9.30
C ILE A 84 -20.58 7.18 9.60
N ASN A 85 -21.59 8.01 9.60
CA ASN A 85 -21.49 9.45 9.86
C ASN A 85 -21.69 9.75 11.33
N SER A 86 -21.00 9.39 12.28
CA SER A 86 -21.11 9.70 13.71
C SER A 86 -21.58 8.57 14.63
N TYR A 87 -21.09 8.61 15.81
CA TYR A 87 -21.43 7.97 17.08
C TYR A 87 -22.65 7.01 17.12
N VAL A 88 -22.62 5.97 16.30
CA VAL A 88 -23.50 4.83 16.53
C VAL A 88 -22.69 3.82 17.34
N LYS A 89 -23.21 3.48 18.51
CA LYS A 89 -22.55 2.49 19.39
C LYS A 89 -22.33 1.19 18.61
N PRO A 90 -21.14 0.59 18.68
CA PRO A 90 -20.82 -0.64 17.93
C PRO A 90 -21.70 -1.84 18.29
N GLU A 91 -22.46 -1.77 19.36
CA GLU A 91 -23.32 -2.83 19.89
C GLU A 91 -24.56 -3.13 19.03
N LEU A 92 -24.93 -2.27 18.08
CA LEU A 92 -26.17 -2.35 17.31
C LEU A 92 -26.00 -2.82 15.85
N PHE A 93 -24.80 -3.21 15.44
CA PHE A 93 -24.60 -3.66 14.06
C PHE A 93 -24.74 -5.17 13.92
N GLU A 94 -25.92 -5.60 13.51
CA GLU A 94 -26.13 -6.95 13.00
C GLU A 94 -25.36 -7.13 11.70
N TYR A 95 -24.67 -8.25 11.55
CA TYR A 95 -24.00 -8.62 10.31
C TYR A 95 -25.02 -9.00 9.26
N ASP A 96 -25.21 -8.16 8.29
CA ASP A 96 -25.98 -8.50 7.11
C ASP A 96 -25.06 -9.13 6.06
N ASN A 97 -25.10 -10.45 5.98
CA ASN A 97 -24.30 -11.21 5.02
C ASN A 97 -24.60 -10.84 3.57
N ALA A 98 -25.76 -10.27 3.27
CA ALA A 98 -26.13 -9.82 1.93
C ALA A 98 -25.30 -8.61 1.47
N ILE A 99 -24.81 -7.81 2.41
CA ILE A 99 -24.01 -6.60 2.13
C ILE A 99 -22.51 -6.92 2.06
N VAL A 100 -22.06 -8.01 2.68
CA VAL A 100 -20.66 -8.45 2.74
C VAL A 100 -20.27 -9.14 1.44
N THR A 101 -20.32 -8.43 0.33
CA THR A 101 -19.91 -8.92 -0.99
C THR A 101 -18.54 -8.38 -1.40
N THR A 102 -17.83 -9.11 -2.25
CA THR A 102 -16.51 -8.67 -2.76
C THR A 102 -16.65 -7.33 -3.47
N GLY A 103 -15.84 -6.37 -3.07
CA GLY A 103 -15.86 -5.00 -3.61
C GLY A 103 -16.67 -4.01 -2.78
N SER A 104 -17.54 -4.47 -1.87
CA SER A 104 -18.28 -3.57 -1.00
C SER A 104 -17.36 -2.77 -0.09
N ILE A 105 -17.69 -1.49 0.09
CA ILE A 105 -16.97 -0.57 0.97
C ILE A 105 -17.79 -0.41 2.23
N LEU A 106 -17.32 -1.01 3.30
CA LEU A 106 -18.02 -1.05 4.58
C LEU A 106 -17.14 -0.57 5.72
N PRO A 107 -17.71 -0.02 6.78
CA PRO A 107 -17.00 0.21 8.03
C PRO A 107 -16.63 -1.15 8.67
N LEU A 108 -15.49 -1.20 9.33
CA LEU A 108 -15.00 -2.44 9.94
C LEU A 108 -15.96 -3.05 10.95
N SER A 109 -16.79 -2.23 11.60
CA SER A 109 -17.84 -2.71 12.52
C SER A 109 -18.82 -3.66 11.87
N MET A 110 -19.05 -3.54 10.55
CA MET A 110 -19.97 -4.38 9.77
C MET A 110 -19.26 -5.53 9.05
N VAL A 111 -17.95 -5.68 9.21
CA VAL A 111 -17.18 -6.74 8.56
C VAL A 111 -16.99 -7.90 9.51
N PRO A 112 -17.39 -9.14 9.14
CA PRO A 112 -17.18 -10.33 9.97
C PRO A 112 -15.70 -10.62 10.21
N ASP A 113 -15.40 -11.22 11.37
CA ASP A 113 -14.08 -11.70 11.68
C ASP A 113 -13.65 -12.81 10.70
N GLY A 114 -12.34 -12.86 10.40
CA GLY A 114 -11.81 -13.77 9.39
C GLY A 114 -11.92 -13.25 7.95
N THR A 115 -12.63 -12.16 7.69
CA THR A 115 -12.76 -11.58 6.35
C THR A 115 -11.47 -10.89 5.92
N THR A 116 -11.13 -11.05 4.65
CA THR A 116 -10.02 -10.31 4.04
C THR A 116 -10.51 -9.01 3.44
N VAL A 117 -9.85 -7.92 3.77
CA VAL A 117 -10.16 -6.56 3.29
C VAL A 117 -8.92 -5.88 2.73
N PHE A 118 -9.09 -4.83 1.94
CA PHE A 118 -7.99 -4.00 1.44
C PHE A 118 -8.41 -2.53 1.40
N ASN A 119 -7.51 -1.64 1.00
CA ASN A 119 -7.71 -0.18 0.98
C ASN A 119 -8.27 0.37 2.30
N LEU A 120 -7.80 -0.18 3.42
CA LEU A 120 -8.28 0.13 4.76
C LEU A 120 -7.90 1.55 5.19
N GLU A 121 -8.82 2.26 5.79
CA GLU A 121 -8.59 3.54 6.44
C GLU A 121 -7.77 3.37 7.72
N LEU A 122 -6.92 4.34 8.01
CA LEU A 122 -6.11 4.38 9.23
C LEU A 122 -6.81 5.16 10.35
N ARG A 123 -7.57 6.14 9.96
CA ARG A 123 -8.48 6.95 10.79
C ARG A 123 -9.81 7.06 10.04
N PRO A 124 -10.93 7.21 10.73
CA PRO A 124 -12.21 7.41 10.07
C PRO A 124 -12.15 8.56 9.06
N LEU A 125 -12.70 8.35 7.87
CA LEU A 125 -12.78 9.32 6.77
C LEU A 125 -11.44 9.76 6.15
N ASP A 126 -10.35 9.00 6.31
CA ASP A 126 -9.05 9.34 5.69
C ASP A 126 -8.90 8.81 4.24
N GLY A 127 -9.90 8.16 3.70
CA GLY A 127 -10.01 7.76 2.30
C GLY A 127 -9.25 6.50 1.89
N GLY A 128 -8.77 5.72 2.85
CA GLY A 128 -8.02 4.48 2.63
C GLY A 128 -6.53 4.68 2.43
N LYS A 129 -5.73 4.02 3.26
CA LYS A 129 -4.27 4.15 3.31
C LYS A 129 -3.53 2.81 3.29
N LEU A 130 -4.09 1.77 3.88
CA LEU A 130 -3.44 0.47 4.04
C LEU A 130 -3.92 -0.53 2.97
N GLY A 131 -3.05 -1.46 2.55
CA GLY A 131 -3.42 -2.54 1.63
C GLY A 131 -3.79 -2.09 0.21
N ARG A 132 -3.12 -1.07 -0.34
CA ARG A 132 -3.45 -0.48 -1.66
C ARG A 132 -2.63 -1.04 -2.82
N THR A 133 -1.78 -2.00 -2.57
CA THR A 133 -0.92 -2.60 -3.60
C THR A 133 -1.60 -3.83 -4.19
N SER A 134 -1.39 -4.09 -5.48
CA SER A 134 -1.89 -5.30 -6.15
C SER A 134 -1.60 -6.58 -5.38
N GLY A 135 -2.61 -7.43 -5.20
CA GLY A 135 -2.54 -8.66 -4.41
C GLY A 135 -2.42 -8.44 -2.90
N ALA A 136 -2.68 -7.23 -2.41
CA ALA A 136 -2.68 -6.97 -0.97
C ALA A 136 -4.02 -7.37 -0.36
N GLY A 137 -3.95 -8.10 0.75
CA GLY A 137 -5.07 -8.42 1.62
C GLY A 137 -4.67 -8.17 3.08
N ILE A 138 -5.60 -7.72 3.86
CA ILE A 138 -5.51 -7.48 5.30
C ILE A 138 -6.58 -8.36 5.93
N LEU A 139 -6.21 -9.19 6.89
CA LEU A 139 -7.15 -10.07 7.58
C LEU A 139 -7.72 -9.36 8.80
N VAL A 140 -9.03 -9.30 8.91
CA VAL A 140 -9.72 -8.93 10.15
C VAL A 140 -9.61 -10.12 11.11
N VAL A 141 -8.97 -9.93 12.26
CA VAL A 141 -8.66 -11.01 13.20
C VAL A 141 -9.76 -11.17 14.23
N GLY A 142 -10.26 -10.08 14.76
CA GLY A 142 -11.27 -10.08 15.79
C GLY A 142 -11.42 -8.69 16.42
N ARG A 143 -12.37 -8.59 17.33
CA ARG A 143 -12.69 -7.37 18.08
C ARG A 143 -12.16 -7.47 19.49
N ASP A 144 -11.81 -6.34 20.05
CA ASP A 144 -11.53 -6.23 21.48
C ASP A 144 -12.84 -5.91 22.20
N GLU A 145 -13.27 -6.80 23.09
CA GLU A 145 -14.54 -6.68 23.83
C GLU A 145 -14.55 -5.45 24.76
N ASN A 146 -13.37 -5.02 25.23
CA ASN A 146 -13.28 -3.91 26.17
C ASN A 146 -13.31 -2.53 25.48
N THR A 147 -12.61 -2.40 24.34
CA THR A 147 -12.47 -1.12 23.65
C THR A 147 -13.38 -0.98 22.44
N GLY A 148 -13.89 -2.10 21.92
CA GLY A 148 -14.62 -2.17 20.66
C GLY A 148 -13.75 -2.02 19.42
N ASP A 149 -12.45 -1.84 19.59
CA ASP A 149 -11.50 -1.69 18.49
C ASP A 149 -11.30 -3.02 17.74
N ILE A 150 -10.90 -2.92 16.50
CA ILE A 150 -10.74 -4.08 15.61
C ILE A 150 -9.27 -4.36 15.36
N ASN A 151 -8.88 -5.61 15.64
CA ASN A 151 -7.55 -6.12 15.37
C ASN A 151 -7.43 -6.59 13.92
N VAL A 152 -6.54 -5.98 13.16
CA VAL A 152 -6.27 -6.35 11.77
C VAL A 152 -4.83 -6.82 11.58
N LYS A 153 -4.65 -7.90 10.83
CA LYS A 153 -3.34 -8.46 10.49
C LYS A 153 -2.93 -8.01 9.09
N LEU A 154 -1.93 -7.14 9.02
CA LEU A 154 -1.39 -6.65 7.78
C LEU A 154 -0.62 -7.74 7.00
N SER A 155 -0.40 -7.52 5.70
CA SER A 155 0.45 -8.40 4.86
C SER A 155 1.88 -8.55 5.38
N SER A 156 2.36 -7.60 6.20
CA SER A 156 3.64 -7.69 6.92
C SER A 156 3.60 -8.64 8.13
N LYS A 157 2.45 -9.26 8.43
CA LYS A 157 2.15 -10.07 9.63
C LYS A 157 2.10 -9.27 10.94
N THR A 158 2.13 -7.97 10.86
CA THR A 158 1.98 -7.08 12.03
C THR A 158 0.49 -6.92 12.33
N ILE A 159 0.10 -7.09 13.58
CA ILE A 159 -1.25 -6.78 14.06
C ILE A 159 -1.32 -5.30 14.36
N LYS A 160 -2.41 -4.67 13.99
CA LYS A 160 -2.69 -3.27 14.25
C LYS A 160 -4.13 -3.12 14.74
N VAL A 161 -4.30 -2.27 15.73
CA VAL A 161 -5.60 -1.90 16.28
C VAL A 161 -6.14 -0.72 15.46
N ILE A 162 -7.39 -0.80 15.04
CA ILE A 162 -8.07 0.17 14.17
C ILE A 162 -9.47 0.47 14.71
N ASP A 163 -9.88 1.73 14.60
CA ASP A 163 -11.22 2.20 14.98
C ASP A 163 -12.30 1.48 14.13
N PRO A 164 -13.38 0.96 14.73
CA PRO A 164 -14.46 0.24 14.03
C PRO A 164 -15.19 1.07 12.96
N ARG A 165 -15.11 2.39 13.03
CA ARG A 165 -15.69 3.31 12.03
C ARG A 165 -14.86 3.43 10.76
N CYS A 166 -13.60 2.97 10.77
CA CYS A 166 -12.74 2.98 9.59
C CYS A 166 -13.34 2.08 8.50
N ARG A 167 -13.39 2.59 7.28
CA ARG A 167 -13.89 1.84 6.12
C ARG A 167 -12.80 0.99 5.50
N ALA A 168 -13.24 -0.11 4.92
CA ALA A 168 -12.39 -0.98 4.12
C ALA A 168 -13.18 -1.54 2.92
N THR A 169 -12.49 -1.94 1.87
CA THR A 169 -13.09 -2.70 0.77
C THR A 169 -12.91 -4.19 1.03
N ILE A 170 -13.98 -4.96 0.84
CA ILE A 170 -13.97 -6.41 1.04
C ILE A 170 -13.28 -7.10 -0.13
N GLY A 171 -12.43 -8.08 0.19
CA GLY A 171 -11.71 -8.90 -0.78
C GLY A 171 -10.20 -8.61 -0.80
N ILE A 172 -9.56 -8.99 -1.89
CA ILE A 172 -8.13 -8.83 -2.16
C ILE A 172 -7.97 -7.83 -3.30
N CYS A 173 -6.99 -6.95 -3.22
CA CYS A 173 -6.71 -5.98 -4.28
C CYS A 173 -6.32 -6.69 -5.60
N ALA A 174 -6.96 -6.32 -6.70
CA ALA A 174 -6.70 -6.87 -8.02
C ALA A 174 -5.25 -6.73 -8.49
N GLY A 175 -4.84 -7.57 -9.44
CA GLY A 175 -3.50 -7.57 -10.01
C GLY A 175 -2.46 -8.27 -9.14
N GLY A 176 -2.85 -9.24 -8.32
CA GLY A 176 -1.99 -10.22 -7.66
C GLY A 176 -1.09 -10.94 -8.67
N GLY A 177 -0.41 -12.01 -8.35
CA GLY A 177 0.38 -12.82 -9.30
C GLY A 177 1.44 -12.09 -10.15
N ARG A 178 1.40 -10.76 -10.19
CA ARG A 178 2.32 -9.91 -10.97
C ARG A 178 3.80 -10.20 -10.69
N THR A 179 4.12 -10.57 -9.47
CA THR A 179 5.50 -10.89 -9.06
C THR A 179 5.98 -12.25 -9.56
N GLU A 180 5.07 -13.11 -9.98
CA GLU A 180 5.33 -14.45 -10.49
C GLU A 180 5.86 -14.40 -11.92
N LYS A 181 5.46 -13.37 -12.69
CA LYS A 181 5.97 -13.14 -14.05
C LYS A 181 7.26 -12.33 -14.02
N PRO A 182 8.41 -12.89 -14.39
CA PRO A 182 9.68 -12.15 -14.45
C PRO A 182 9.69 -11.18 -15.63
N PHE A 183 10.44 -10.09 -15.50
CA PHE A 183 10.75 -9.25 -16.64
C PHE A 183 11.69 -9.97 -17.59
N LYS A 184 11.26 -10.23 -18.82
CA LYS A 184 12.07 -10.92 -19.84
C LYS A 184 13.31 -10.13 -20.27
N LYS A 185 13.22 -8.80 -20.31
CA LYS A 185 14.30 -7.90 -20.75
C LYS A 185 14.53 -6.76 -19.75
N ALA A 186 15.77 -6.31 -19.66
CA ALA A 186 16.14 -5.14 -18.84
C ALA A 186 15.36 -3.89 -19.27
N GLY A 187 15.11 -3.70 -20.59
CA GLY A 187 14.32 -2.59 -21.12
C GLY A 187 12.89 -2.55 -20.57
N PHE A 188 12.19 -3.67 -20.49
CA PHE A 188 10.85 -3.71 -19.91
C PHE A 188 10.84 -3.26 -18.44
N LYS A 189 11.84 -3.70 -17.67
CA LYS A 189 11.99 -3.25 -16.29
C LYS A 189 12.34 -1.76 -16.21
N PHE A 190 13.15 -1.25 -17.11
CA PHE A 190 13.50 0.16 -17.19
C PHE A 190 12.24 1.02 -17.39
N TYR A 191 11.44 0.73 -18.40
CA TYR A 191 10.21 1.48 -18.69
C TYR A 191 9.18 1.35 -17.57
N ALA A 192 9.00 0.16 -17.01
CA ALA A 192 8.09 -0.04 -15.88
C ALA A 192 8.50 0.74 -14.63
N MET A 193 9.78 0.94 -14.38
CA MET A 193 10.27 1.75 -13.28
C MET A 193 10.19 3.25 -13.59
N HIS A 194 10.48 3.62 -14.83
CA HIS A 194 10.42 5.02 -15.29
C HIS A 194 8.97 5.56 -15.22
N ALA A 195 7.98 4.77 -15.61
CA ALA A 195 6.57 5.14 -15.52
C ALA A 195 6.12 5.50 -14.09
N ARG A 196 6.83 5.00 -13.07
CA ARG A 196 6.57 5.28 -11.64
C ARG A 196 7.56 6.27 -11.03
N GLY A 197 8.38 6.93 -11.83
CA GLY A 197 9.43 7.84 -11.33
C GLY A 197 10.49 7.16 -10.49
N GLN A 198 10.69 5.85 -10.64
CA GLN A 198 11.70 5.10 -9.92
C GLN A 198 12.98 4.99 -10.74
N LEU A 199 14.08 5.43 -10.15
CA LEU A 199 15.39 5.28 -10.79
C LEU A 199 15.79 3.81 -10.86
N TRP A 200 16.09 3.35 -12.07
CA TRP A 200 16.62 2.02 -12.35
C TRP A 200 17.55 2.09 -13.57
N PRO A 201 18.66 1.34 -13.67
CA PRO A 201 19.22 0.43 -12.65
C PRO A 201 19.77 1.16 -11.43
N LYS A 202 19.82 0.46 -10.29
CA LYS A 202 20.42 0.98 -9.05
C LYS A 202 21.83 0.41 -8.91
N VAL A 203 22.83 1.25 -9.09
CA VAL A 203 24.23 0.88 -8.88
C VAL A 203 24.51 0.82 -7.38
N ARG A 204 25.23 -0.22 -6.94
CA ARG A 204 25.67 -0.36 -5.55
C ARG A 204 26.76 0.67 -5.26
N GLY A 205 26.72 1.29 -4.08
CA GLY A 205 27.72 2.25 -3.67
C GLY A 205 29.16 1.68 -3.65
N SER A 206 29.29 0.39 -3.28
CA SER A 206 30.58 -0.32 -3.28
C SER A 206 31.17 -0.56 -4.69
N ALA A 207 30.35 -0.44 -5.73
CA ALA A 207 30.79 -0.56 -7.13
C ALA A 207 31.13 0.80 -7.77
N MET A 208 31.07 1.88 -7.00
CA MET A 208 31.40 3.23 -7.42
C MET A 208 32.81 3.62 -7.00
N SER A 209 33.32 4.74 -7.52
CA SER A 209 34.56 5.34 -7.04
C SER A 209 34.37 5.95 -5.65
N ALA A 210 35.51 6.17 -4.94
CA ALA A 210 35.47 6.86 -3.64
C ALA A 210 34.95 8.30 -3.73
N TYR A 211 35.06 8.91 -4.91
CA TYR A 211 34.51 10.24 -5.19
C TYR A 211 32.98 10.26 -5.27
N ASP A 212 32.37 9.21 -5.82
CA ASP A 212 30.94 9.14 -6.09
C ASP A 212 30.11 8.59 -4.93
N HIS A 213 30.73 7.81 -4.04
CA HIS A 213 30.02 7.21 -2.92
C HIS A 213 30.93 6.92 -1.73
N PRO A 214 30.49 7.14 -0.48
CA PRO A 214 31.29 6.83 0.72
C PRO A 214 31.75 5.37 0.83
N HIS A 215 31.02 4.43 0.20
CA HIS A 215 31.38 3.01 0.14
C HIS A 215 32.25 2.66 -1.07
N GLY A 216 32.56 3.62 -1.94
CA GLY A 216 33.33 3.40 -3.14
C GLY A 216 34.84 3.27 -2.88
N GLY A 217 35.58 2.88 -3.92
CA GLY A 217 37.00 2.71 -3.93
C GLY A 217 37.48 1.28 -3.69
N LYS A 218 38.82 1.06 -3.76
CA LYS A 218 39.44 -0.26 -3.68
C LYS A 218 39.51 -0.89 -2.27
N SER A 219 39.07 -0.19 -1.24
CA SER A 219 39.13 -0.71 0.14
C SER A 219 38.18 -1.89 0.30
N MET A 220 38.71 -3.09 0.26
CA MET A 220 37.99 -4.28 0.68
C MET A 220 37.68 -4.17 2.17
N GLY A 221 36.45 -4.39 2.54
CA GLY A 221 36.03 -4.45 3.95
C GLY A 221 35.50 -3.17 4.57
N LYS A 222 35.21 -2.10 3.80
CA LYS A 222 34.44 -0.98 4.34
C LYS A 222 33.06 -1.46 4.79
N PRO A 223 32.67 -1.24 6.05
CA PRO A 223 31.36 -1.65 6.53
C PRO A 223 30.27 -0.89 5.78
N THR A 224 29.29 -1.63 5.25
CA THR A 224 28.09 -1.04 4.61
C THR A 224 27.03 -0.68 5.62
N THR A 225 27.22 -1.04 6.88
CA THR A 225 26.32 -0.71 8.00
C THR A 225 26.76 0.62 8.61
N ILE A 226 25.82 1.55 8.70
CA ILE A 226 26.07 2.92 9.17
C ILE A 226 25.21 3.21 10.40
N SER A 227 25.75 3.99 11.32
CA SER A 227 25.04 4.47 12.51
C SER A 227 23.79 5.28 12.10
N ARG A 228 22.77 5.20 12.94
CA ARG A 228 21.58 6.04 12.81
C ARG A 228 21.93 7.54 12.94
N ASN A 229 22.95 7.86 13.69
CA ASN A 229 23.41 9.23 13.95
C ASN A 229 24.42 9.76 12.93
N ALA A 230 24.74 8.97 11.88
CA ALA A 230 25.63 9.44 10.82
C ALA A 230 25.05 10.70 10.14
N PRO A 231 25.89 11.71 9.80
CA PRO A 231 25.44 12.94 9.16
C PRO A 231 24.85 12.68 7.77
N ALA A 232 24.05 13.63 7.30
CA ALA A 232 23.49 13.61 5.94
C ALA A 232 24.62 13.54 4.91
N GLY A 233 24.46 12.68 3.89
CA GLY A 233 25.50 12.40 2.89
C GLY A 233 26.42 11.22 3.25
N GLN A 234 26.60 10.90 4.50
CA GLN A 234 27.24 9.65 4.96
C GLN A 234 26.22 8.57 5.31
N LYS A 235 24.98 8.95 5.64
CA LYS A 235 23.90 8.02 6.01
C LYS A 235 23.36 7.28 4.78
N VAL A 236 24.09 6.30 4.31
CA VAL A 236 23.77 5.50 3.12
C VAL A 236 24.02 4.01 3.39
N GLY A 237 23.37 3.13 2.63
CA GLY A 237 23.49 1.70 2.78
C GLY A 237 22.58 1.11 3.85
N LEU A 238 23.10 0.21 4.67
CA LEU A 238 22.35 -0.46 5.73
C LEU A 238 22.34 0.40 7.00
N ILE A 239 21.35 1.25 7.16
CA ILE A 239 21.27 2.16 8.31
C ILE A 239 20.77 1.38 9.53
N ALA A 240 21.57 1.38 10.61
CA ALA A 240 21.27 0.73 11.88
C ALA A 240 20.72 -0.70 11.72
N ALA A 241 21.26 -1.46 10.78
CA ALA A 241 20.82 -2.81 10.53
C ALA A 241 21.12 -3.71 11.74
N SER A 242 20.10 -4.45 12.19
CA SER A 242 20.26 -5.41 13.30
C SER A 242 21.08 -6.64 12.90
N ARG A 243 21.19 -6.91 11.59
CA ARG A 243 22.07 -7.94 11.02
C ARG A 243 22.42 -7.65 9.57
N THR A 244 23.54 -8.18 9.12
CA THR A 244 24.01 -8.14 7.73
C THR A 244 24.13 -9.56 7.16
N GLY A 245 24.26 -9.69 5.84
CA GLY A 245 24.42 -10.95 5.15
C GLY A 245 23.11 -11.66 4.79
N ARG A 246 23.21 -12.88 4.24
CA ARG A 246 22.04 -13.69 3.85
C ARG A 246 21.24 -14.09 5.08
N LYS A 247 19.92 -13.92 5.00
CA LYS A 247 18.99 -14.49 5.97
C LYS A 247 18.93 -16.00 5.77
N ARG A 248 19.69 -16.75 6.54
CA ARG A 248 19.48 -18.19 6.69
C ARG A 248 18.58 -18.38 7.92
N GLY A 249 17.41 -18.97 7.71
CA GLY A 249 16.39 -19.18 8.75
C GLY A 249 15.58 -17.92 9.09
N LYS A 250 14.32 -18.10 9.37
CA LYS A 250 13.47 -17.08 10.00
C LYS A 250 13.77 -17.09 11.49
N ARG A 251 14.28 -15.99 12.03
CA ARG A 251 14.15 -15.76 13.47
C ARG A 251 12.65 -15.56 13.72
N ILE A 252 12.00 -16.54 14.28
CA ILE A 252 10.64 -16.39 14.81
C ILE A 252 10.79 -15.31 15.88
N LYS A 253 10.28 -14.12 15.66
CA LYS A 253 9.99 -13.23 16.77
C LYS A 253 8.91 -13.96 17.55
N SER A 254 9.24 -14.46 18.71
CA SER A 254 8.23 -14.83 19.68
C SER A 254 7.34 -13.62 19.84
N ASP A 255 6.04 -13.80 19.64
CA ASP A 255 5.01 -12.82 19.94
C ASP A 255 4.99 -12.65 21.46
N VAL A 256 5.97 -11.94 21.98
CA VAL A 256 5.91 -11.41 23.34
C VAL A 256 5.48 -9.96 23.16
N ALA A 257 4.20 -9.77 23.34
CA ALA A 257 3.63 -8.48 23.64
C ALA A 257 4.47 -7.79 24.72
N LYS A 258 4.90 -6.59 24.44
CA LYS A 258 5.18 -5.56 25.40
C LYS A 258 4.45 -4.31 24.95
#